data_835bf0586202288227186439c96e12af
#
_entry.id   835bf0586202288227186439c96e12af
#
_cell.length_a   1.000
_cell.length_b   1.000
_cell.length_c   1.000
_cell.angle_alpha   90.00
_cell.angle_beta   90.00
_cell.angle_gamma   90.00
#
_symmetry.space_group_name_H-M   'P 1'
#
loop_
_entity.id
_entity.type
_entity.pdbx_description
1 polymer ?
#
loop_
_entity_poly.entity_id
_entity_poly.type
_entity_poly.pdbx_seq_one_letter_code
_entity_poly.pdbx_strand_id
1 'polypeptide(L)'
;VLLGGDGAIDAATGLAFNGQLEAPAGSTVVTPLTTLINKLVEGGEDQVVAQAKVKSAFGITAGEDLTTFDPIDAALSGGASAASGIEIAALGVALQNLAVQAGSALRGASDVEQGVDGSLTFADATEAVFRSLAEQILDLPPETDLSVSQAQFEDLLNDAAVKAGLGVDAQDHLASSAGDIARVMLSGLDALDE
;
A
#
# COMPACT_ATOMS: atom_id res chain seq x y z
N VAL A 1 -3.23 -6.08 14.71
CA VAL A 1 -4.69 -5.95 14.42
C VAL A 1 -4.86 -6.10 12.92
N LEU A 2 -5.86 -6.86 12.52
CA LEU A 2 -6.20 -7.16 11.14
C LEU A 2 -7.60 -6.63 10.83
N LEU A 3 -7.76 -5.91 9.71
CA LEU A 3 -9.05 -5.48 9.17
C LEU A 3 -9.14 -5.87 7.70
N GLY A 4 -10.29 -6.40 7.29
CA GLY A 4 -10.56 -6.79 5.92
C GLY A 4 -11.46 -8.03 5.83
N GLY A 5 -11.71 -8.51 4.61
CA GLY A 5 -12.52 -9.67 4.35
C GLY A 5 -13.97 -9.35 3.99
N ASP A 6 -14.81 -10.38 3.84
CA ASP A 6 -16.18 -10.27 3.39
C ASP A 6 -17.01 -9.30 4.24
N GLY A 7 -17.55 -8.27 3.60
CA GLY A 7 -18.39 -7.26 4.24
C GLY A 7 -17.63 -6.07 4.83
N ALA A 8 -16.30 -6.02 4.73
CA ALA A 8 -15.54 -4.82 5.10
C ALA A 8 -15.84 -3.67 4.13
N ILE A 9 -15.99 -2.47 4.67
CA ILE A 9 -16.24 -1.24 3.89
C ILE A 9 -15.12 -0.25 4.21
N ASP A 10 -14.54 0.30 3.16
CA ASP A 10 -13.61 1.42 3.29
C ASP A 10 -14.37 2.67 3.76
N ALA A 11 -14.00 3.19 4.92
CA ALA A 11 -14.66 4.34 5.53
C ALA A 11 -14.50 5.64 4.72
N ALA A 12 -13.41 5.75 3.94
CA ALA A 12 -13.14 6.94 3.13
C ALA A 12 -13.96 6.97 1.84
N THR A 13 -14.18 5.81 1.22
CA THR A 13 -14.85 5.70 -0.09
C THR A 13 -16.27 5.16 0.00
N GLY A 14 -16.65 4.50 1.10
CA GLY A 14 -17.92 3.79 1.27
C GLY A 14 -18.03 2.52 0.41
N LEU A 15 -16.97 2.08 -0.24
CA LEU A 15 -16.94 0.90 -1.11
C LEU A 15 -16.51 -0.35 -0.34
N ALA A 16 -16.89 -1.52 -0.86
CA ALA A 16 -16.44 -2.80 -0.31
C ALA A 16 -14.91 -2.90 -0.36
N PHE A 17 -14.31 -3.22 0.77
CA PHE A 17 -12.87 -3.43 0.91
C PHE A 17 -12.57 -4.94 0.98
N ASN A 18 -12.13 -5.49 -0.13
CA ASN A 18 -11.81 -6.92 -0.24
C ASN A 18 -10.34 -7.25 0.10
N GLY A 19 -9.50 -6.22 0.32
CA GLY A 19 -8.12 -6.37 0.74
C GLY A 19 -7.99 -6.63 2.24
N GLN A 20 -6.75 -6.61 2.71
CA GLN A 20 -6.41 -6.77 4.11
C GLN A 20 -5.52 -5.62 4.56
N LEU A 21 -5.90 -4.96 5.64
CA LEU A 21 -5.08 -3.95 6.31
C LEU A 21 -4.68 -4.44 7.69
N GLU A 22 -3.50 -4.05 8.11
CA GLU A 22 -2.89 -4.47 9.36
C GLU A 22 -2.35 -3.28 10.15
N ALA A 23 -2.13 -3.50 11.42
CA ALA A 23 -1.45 -2.54 12.26
C ALA A 23 -0.66 -3.26 13.36
N PRO A 24 0.49 -2.71 13.78
CA PRO A 24 1.29 -3.29 14.85
C PRO A 24 0.52 -3.32 16.19
N ALA A 25 1.02 -4.12 17.12
CA ALA A 25 0.43 -4.23 18.44
C ALA A 25 0.39 -2.86 19.14
N GLY A 26 -0.73 -2.57 19.80
CA GLY A 26 -0.93 -1.29 20.50
C GLY A 26 -1.51 -0.16 19.62
N SER A 27 -1.66 -0.37 18.31
CA SER A 27 -2.33 0.60 17.45
C SER A 27 -3.81 0.73 17.78
N THR A 28 -4.33 1.95 17.66
CA THR A 28 -5.76 2.26 17.81
C THR A 28 -6.45 2.55 16.47
N VAL A 29 -5.66 2.70 15.40
CA VAL A 29 -6.15 2.89 14.03
C VAL A 29 -5.52 1.84 13.11
N VAL A 30 -6.23 1.49 12.02
CA VAL A 30 -5.75 0.59 10.97
C VAL A 30 -5.90 1.30 9.64
N THR A 31 -4.78 1.55 8.98
CA THR A 31 -4.69 2.31 7.73
C THR A 31 -3.67 1.65 6.80
N PRO A 32 -3.59 2.01 5.51
CA PRO A 32 -2.51 1.58 4.65
C PRO A 32 -1.11 1.93 5.19
N LEU A 33 -0.96 3.08 5.85
CA LEU A 33 0.32 3.47 6.46
C LEU A 33 0.68 2.59 7.67
N THR A 34 -0.29 2.25 8.52
CA THR A 34 -0.02 1.30 9.62
C THR A 34 0.26 -0.11 9.10
N THR A 35 -0.30 -0.48 7.95
CA THR A 35 0.02 -1.76 7.29
C THR A 35 1.48 -1.81 6.87
N LEU A 36 2.01 -0.73 6.29
CA LEU A 36 3.44 -0.64 5.97
C LEU A 36 4.31 -0.70 7.22
N ILE A 37 3.94 0.03 8.29
CA ILE A 37 4.65 -0.04 9.58
C ILE A 37 4.65 -1.50 10.10
N ASN A 38 3.51 -2.19 10.02
CA ASN A 38 3.41 -3.58 10.46
C ASN A 38 4.32 -4.51 9.66
N LYS A 39 4.37 -4.35 8.32
CA LYS A 39 5.25 -5.16 7.47
C LYS A 39 6.73 -4.92 7.75
N LEU A 40 7.13 -3.69 8.07
CA LEU A 40 8.49 -3.38 8.51
C LEU A 40 8.81 -4.02 9.87
N VAL A 41 7.86 -4.00 10.81
CA VAL A 41 8.02 -4.64 12.13
C VAL A 41 8.09 -6.17 11.99
N GLU A 42 7.28 -6.79 11.13
CA GLU A 42 7.38 -8.22 10.79
C GLU A 42 8.73 -8.57 10.16
N GLY A 43 9.33 -7.65 9.42
CA GLY A 43 10.69 -7.74 8.87
C GLY A 43 11.81 -7.58 9.91
N GLY A 44 11.45 -7.25 11.17
CA GLY A 44 12.40 -7.15 12.30
C GLY A 44 12.77 -5.72 12.71
N GLU A 45 12.15 -4.69 12.12
CA GLU A 45 12.36 -3.30 12.53
C GLU A 45 11.64 -3.01 13.88
N ASP A 46 12.24 -2.12 14.67
CA ASP A 46 11.54 -1.53 15.82
C ASP A 46 10.37 -0.65 15.34
N GLN A 47 9.24 -0.67 16.04
CA GLN A 47 8.03 0.05 15.63
C GLN A 47 8.25 1.57 15.46
N VAL A 48 9.05 2.19 16.33
CA VAL A 48 9.36 3.63 16.24
C VAL A 48 10.21 3.91 15.00
N VAL A 49 11.19 3.04 14.72
CA VAL A 49 12.05 3.12 13.53
C VAL A 49 11.23 2.89 12.27
N ALA A 50 10.37 1.86 12.26
CA ALA A 50 9.48 1.56 11.14
C ALA A 50 8.57 2.76 10.82
N GLN A 51 7.97 3.36 11.84
CA GLN A 51 7.15 4.57 11.65
C GLN A 51 7.96 5.75 11.08
N ALA A 52 9.17 5.96 11.59
CA ALA A 52 10.03 7.04 11.09
C ALA A 52 10.40 6.82 9.62
N LYS A 53 10.70 5.58 9.21
CA LYS A 53 10.98 5.21 7.82
C LYS A 53 9.77 5.46 6.92
N VAL A 54 8.57 5.04 7.32
CA VAL A 54 7.32 5.30 6.57
C VAL A 54 7.07 6.79 6.44
N LYS A 55 7.22 7.57 7.51
CA LYS A 55 7.08 9.04 7.43
C LYS A 55 8.07 9.66 6.46
N SER A 56 9.35 9.26 6.54
CA SER A 56 10.40 9.76 5.63
C SER A 56 10.07 9.41 4.18
N ALA A 57 9.69 8.15 3.90
CA ALA A 57 9.40 7.68 2.55
C ALA A 57 8.26 8.43 1.86
N PHE A 58 7.31 8.94 2.62
CA PHE A 58 6.14 9.68 2.08
C PHE A 58 6.18 11.18 2.38
N GLY A 59 7.32 11.73 2.83
CA GLY A 59 7.47 13.15 3.10
C GLY A 59 6.58 13.66 4.24
N ILE A 60 6.07 12.78 5.13
CA ILE A 60 5.20 13.16 6.23
C ILE A 60 6.02 13.89 7.30
N THR A 61 5.86 15.21 7.36
CA THR A 61 6.56 16.05 8.34
C THR A 61 5.79 16.22 9.65
N ALA A 62 4.52 15.80 9.66
CA ALA A 62 3.66 15.88 10.82
C ALA A 62 4.20 15.08 12.02
N GLY A 63 4.06 15.64 13.22
CA GLY A 63 4.55 15.03 14.47
C GLY A 63 3.69 13.89 15.01
N GLU A 64 2.52 13.65 14.40
CA GLU A 64 1.51 12.67 14.85
C GLU A 64 2.06 11.24 14.82
N ASP A 65 1.63 10.44 15.79
CA ASP A 65 1.89 9.00 15.83
C ASP A 65 0.88 8.29 14.91
N LEU A 66 1.37 7.76 13.77
CA LEU A 66 0.53 7.12 12.75
C LEU A 66 -0.24 5.89 13.26
N THR A 67 0.20 5.29 14.37
CA THR A 67 -0.44 4.10 14.95
C THR A 67 -1.64 4.44 15.85
N THR A 68 -1.77 5.70 16.26
CA THR A 68 -2.84 6.18 17.15
C THR A 68 -3.60 7.38 16.60
N PHE A 69 -3.07 8.05 15.61
CA PHE A 69 -3.68 9.23 14.98
C PHE A 69 -4.76 8.81 13.97
N ASP A 70 -5.99 9.23 14.20
CA ASP A 70 -7.09 9.06 13.24
C ASP A 70 -7.11 10.25 12.27
N PRO A 71 -6.65 10.05 11.01
CA PRO A 71 -6.55 11.15 10.07
C PRO A 71 -7.93 11.65 9.60
N ILE A 72 -8.94 10.78 9.58
CA ILE A 72 -10.29 11.15 9.15
C ILE A 72 -10.95 12.01 10.23
N ASP A 73 -10.89 11.60 11.50
CA ASP A 73 -11.44 12.38 12.61
C ASP A 73 -10.73 13.75 12.71
N ALA A 74 -9.40 13.76 12.59
CA ALA A 74 -8.62 15.00 12.61
C ALA A 74 -9.01 15.96 11.49
N ALA A 75 -9.17 15.46 10.25
CA ALA A 75 -9.59 16.25 9.10
C ALA A 75 -10.99 16.85 9.29
N LEU A 76 -11.93 16.10 9.84
CA LEU A 76 -13.32 16.52 10.05
C LEU A 76 -13.50 17.43 11.25
N SER A 77 -12.67 17.30 12.29
CA SER A 77 -12.76 18.08 13.53
C SER A 77 -12.34 19.54 13.38
N GLY A 78 -11.62 19.89 12.30
CA GLY A 78 -11.26 21.28 11.98
C GLY A 78 -10.29 21.94 12.98
N GLY A 79 -9.55 21.17 13.76
CA GLY A 79 -8.58 21.63 14.76
C GLY A 79 -7.19 21.89 14.18
N ALA A 80 -6.20 22.03 15.08
CA ALA A 80 -4.80 22.28 14.71
C ALA A 80 -4.19 21.14 13.84
N SER A 81 -4.68 19.92 14.00
CA SER A 81 -4.24 18.72 13.25
C SER A 81 -5.04 18.48 11.97
N ALA A 82 -5.97 19.35 11.58
CA ALA A 82 -6.81 19.13 10.40
C ALA A 82 -5.99 19.03 9.11
N ALA A 83 -4.98 19.87 8.95
CA ALA A 83 -4.10 19.85 7.77
C ALA A 83 -3.32 18.53 7.70
N SER A 84 -2.72 18.09 8.80
CA SER A 84 -2.05 16.79 8.89
C SER A 84 -3.03 15.64 8.64
N GLY A 85 -4.26 15.76 9.15
CA GLY A 85 -5.31 14.77 8.92
C GLY A 85 -5.64 14.61 7.44
N ILE A 86 -5.82 15.71 6.71
CA ILE A 86 -6.09 15.72 5.27
C ILE A 86 -4.92 15.09 4.51
N GLU A 87 -3.70 15.50 4.79
CA GLU A 87 -2.49 14.99 4.13
C GLU A 87 -2.34 13.46 4.34
N ILE A 88 -2.41 13.01 5.59
CA ILE A 88 -2.26 11.58 5.93
C ILE A 88 -3.43 10.75 5.36
N ALA A 89 -4.65 11.27 5.37
CA ALA A 89 -5.80 10.60 4.76
C ALA A 89 -5.64 10.46 3.24
N ALA A 90 -5.21 11.52 2.55
CA ALA A 90 -4.96 11.50 1.11
C ALA A 90 -3.89 10.47 0.72
N LEU A 91 -2.78 10.41 1.47
CA LEU A 91 -1.76 9.39 1.30
C LEU A 91 -2.31 7.97 1.52
N GLY A 92 -3.14 7.79 2.55
CA GLY A 92 -3.81 6.52 2.81
C GLY A 92 -4.65 6.06 1.62
N VAL A 93 -5.45 6.96 1.03
CA VAL A 93 -6.26 6.67 -0.17
C VAL A 93 -5.38 6.35 -1.38
N ALA A 94 -4.30 7.09 -1.60
CA ALA A 94 -3.37 6.84 -2.70
C ALA A 94 -2.71 5.45 -2.58
N LEU A 95 -2.22 5.10 -1.40
CA LEU A 95 -1.64 3.78 -1.11
C LEU A 95 -2.67 2.65 -1.26
N GLN A 96 -3.90 2.88 -0.80
CA GLN A 96 -4.99 1.92 -0.97
C GLN A 96 -5.28 1.67 -2.44
N ASN A 97 -5.39 2.72 -3.25
CA ASN A 97 -5.61 2.61 -4.69
C ASN A 97 -4.47 1.87 -5.38
N LEU A 98 -3.22 2.17 -5.02
CA LEU A 98 -2.04 1.48 -5.53
C LEU A 98 -2.12 -0.03 -5.21
N ALA A 99 -2.39 -0.39 -3.95
CA ALA A 99 -2.46 -1.78 -3.52
C ALA A 99 -3.60 -2.55 -4.22
N VAL A 100 -4.77 -1.92 -4.40
CA VAL A 100 -5.92 -2.50 -5.10
C VAL A 100 -5.60 -2.74 -6.58
N GLN A 101 -4.99 -1.79 -7.26
CA GLN A 101 -4.69 -1.89 -8.69
C GLN A 101 -3.57 -2.90 -8.93
N ALA A 102 -2.48 -2.83 -8.16
CA ALA A 102 -1.38 -3.79 -8.24
C ALA A 102 -1.84 -5.21 -7.87
N GLY A 103 -2.61 -5.35 -6.79
CA GLY A 103 -3.18 -6.63 -6.39
C GLY A 103 -4.12 -7.23 -7.44
N SER A 104 -4.90 -6.39 -8.15
CA SER A 104 -5.75 -6.84 -9.27
C SER A 104 -4.91 -7.34 -10.45
N ALA A 105 -3.79 -6.68 -10.74
CA ALA A 105 -2.86 -7.11 -11.78
C ALA A 105 -2.22 -8.47 -11.44
N LEU A 106 -1.79 -8.66 -10.19
CA LEU A 106 -1.25 -9.93 -9.70
C LEU A 106 -2.27 -11.07 -9.82
N ARG A 107 -3.51 -10.83 -9.42
CA ARG A 107 -4.58 -11.81 -9.57
C ARG A 107 -4.84 -12.15 -11.03
N GLY A 108 -4.94 -11.14 -11.89
CA GLY A 108 -5.11 -11.36 -13.32
C GLY A 108 -4.00 -12.23 -13.92
N ALA A 109 -2.75 -12.02 -13.51
CA ALA A 109 -1.63 -12.88 -13.92
C ALA A 109 -1.73 -14.31 -13.38
N SER A 110 -2.14 -14.48 -12.11
CA SER A 110 -2.41 -15.80 -11.51
C SER A 110 -3.51 -16.54 -12.24
N ASP A 111 -4.60 -15.86 -12.61
CA ASP A 111 -5.72 -16.48 -13.33
C ASP A 111 -5.34 -16.96 -14.73
N VAL A 112 -4.40 -16.27 -15.40
CA VAL A 112 -3.86 -16.70 -16.71
C VAL A 112 -3.07 -18.00 -16.58
N GLU A 113 -2.29 -18.15 -15.49
CA GLU A 113 -1.45 -19.34 -15.28
C GLU A 113 -2.25 -20.55 -14.80
N GLN A 114 -3.20 -20.35 -13.88
CA GLN A 114 -3.87 -21.43 -13.15
C GLN A 114 -5.35 -21.64 -13.53
N GLY A 115 -5.88 -20.79 -14.43
CA GLY A 115 -7.31 -20.71 -14.76
C GLY A 115 -8.08 -19.75 -13.85
N VAL A 116 -9.33 -19.45 -14.22
CA VAL A 116 -10.17 -18.38 -13.65
C VAL A 116 -10.40 -18.47 -12.12
N ASP A 117 -10.09 -19.60 -11.51
CA ASP A 117 -10.12 -19.80 -10.05
C ASP A 117 -8.69 -19.98 -9.47
N GLY A 118 -7.73 -19.20 -9.97
CA GLY A 118 -6.37 -19.18 -9.45
C GLY A 118 -6.32 -19.07 -7.93
N SER A 119 -5.33 -19.71 -7.32
CA SER A 119 -5.23 -19.83 -5.86
C SER A 119 -4.94 -18.50 -5.13
N LEU A 120 -4.56 -17.44 -5.87
CA LEU A 120 -4.22 -16.16 -5.28
C LEU A 120 -5.48 -15.38 -4.92
N THR A 121 -5.72 -15.21 -3.62
CA THR A 121 -6.82 -14.35 -3.15
C THR A 121 -6.45 -12.88 -3.33
N PHE A 122 -7.46 -11.99 -3.33
CA PHE A 122 -7.21 -10.56 -3.40
C PHE A 122 -6.48 -10.03 -2.15
N ALA A 123 -6.76 -10.62 -0.99
CA ALA A 123 -6.07 -10.30 0.26
C ALA A 123 -4.57 -10.66 0.16
N ASP A 124 -4.23 -11.87 -0.31
CA ASP A 124 -2.83 -12.28 -0.48
C ASP A 124 -2.10 -11.42 -1.51
N ALA A 125 -2.79 -11.05 -2.60
CA ALA A 125 -2.23 -10.18 -3.63
C ALA A 125 -1.91 -8.77 -3.07
N THR A 126 -2.84 -8.16 -2.33
CA THR A 126 -2.61 -6.85 -1.72
C THR A 126 -1.57 -6.91 -0.60
N GLU A 127 -1.52 -8.01 0.15
CA GLU A 127 -0.47 -8.24 1.15
C GLU A 127 0.92 -8.29 0.50
N ALA A 128 1.06 -9.00 -0.63
CA ALA A 128 2.31 -9.06 -1.37
C ALA A 128 2.78 -7.67 -1.84
N VAL A 129 1.84 -6.81 -2.28
CA VAL A 129 2.13 -5.42 -2.65
C VAL A 129 2.65 -4.62 -1.44
N PHE A 130 1.99 -4.71 -0.28
CA PHE A 130 2.45 -4.01 0.92
C PHE A 130 3.82 -4.51 1.41
N ARG A 131 4.11 -5.80 1.28
CA ARG A 131 5.44 -6.37 1.59
C ARG A 131 6.51 -5.81 0.66
N SER A 132 6.23 -5.75 -0.64
CA SER A 132 7.16 -5.20 -1.63
C SER A 132 7.43 -3.71 -1.37
N LEU A 133 6.38 -2.91 -1.09
CA LEU A 133 6.54 -1.51 -0.69
C LEU A 133 7.38 -1.35 0.58
N ALA A 134 7.15 -2.18 1.59
CA ALA A 134 7.92 -2.14 2.83
C ALA A 134 9.40 -2.42 2.60
N GLU A 135 9.75 -3.38 1.74
CA GLU A 135 11.15 -3.65 1.39
C GLU A 135 11.79 -2.48 0.62
N GLN A 136 11.05 -1.88 -0.32
CA GLN A 136 11.55 -0.68 -0.99
C GLN A 136 11.83 0.45 0.01
N ILE A 137 10.95 0.64 1.02
CA ILE A 137 11.16 1.62 2.10
C ILE A 137 12.40 1.29 2.94
N LEU A 138 12.68 -0.01 3.18
CA LEU A 138 13.90 -0.42 3.89
C LEU A 138 15.17 -0.05 3.15
N ASP A 139 15.17 -0.16 1.83
CA ASP A 139 16.30 0.09 0.95
C ASP A 139 16.49 1.58 0.61
N LEU A 140 15.52 2.44 0.96
CA LEU A 140 15.68 3.88 0.73
C LEU A 140 16.80 4.47 1.57
N PRO A 141 17.66 5.30 0.98
CA PRO A 141 18.60 6.11 1.74
C PRO A 141 17.84 7.00 2.75
N PRO A 142 18.45 7.31 3.91
CA PRO A 142 17.87 8.26 4.86
C PRO A 142 17.49 9.59 4.19
N GLU A 143 16.34 10.14 4.58
CA GLU A 143 15.81 11.41 4.07
C GLU A 143 15.50 11.42 2.55
N THR A 144 15.22 10.26 1.98
CA THR A 144 14.81 10.13 0.59
C THR A 144 13.33 9.77 0.53
N ASP A 145 12.55 10.52 -0.26
CA ASP A 145 11.15 10.22 -0.53
C ASP A 145 11.03 9.06 -1.51
N LEU A 146 10.02 8.23 -1.31
CA LEU A 146 9.66 7.19 -2.26
C LEU A 146 9.08 7.87 -3.52
N SER A 147 9.87 8.00 -4.56
CA SER A 147 9.35 8.47 -5.84
C SER A 147 8.66 7.32 -6.55
N VAL A 148 7.45 7.55 -7.05
CA VAL A 148 6.71 6.53 -7.82
C VAL A 148 6.97 6.78 -9.30
N SER A 149 8.17 6.45 -9.75
CA SER A 149 8.47 6.40 -11.18
C SER A 149 7.92 5.13 -11.82
N GLN A 150 7.75 5.13 -13.15
CA GLN A 150 7.34 3.94 -13.88
C GLN A 150 8.24 2.73 -13.56
N ALA A 151 9.57 2.91 -13.56
CA ALA A 151 10.51 1.83 -13.27
C ALA A 151 10.34 1.26 -11.85
N GLN A 152 10.16 2.13 -10.86
CA GLN A 152 9.94 1.68 -9.47
C GLN A 152 8.61 0.93 -9.31
N PHE A 153 7.58 1.32 -10.06
CA PHE A 153 6.33 0.60 -10.06
C PHE A 153 6.44 -0.76 -10.77
N GLU A 154 7.19 -0.85 -11.87
CA GLU A 154 7.51 -2.12 -12.52
C GLU A 154 8.28 -3.05 -11.56
N ASP A 155 9.27 -2.53 -10.85
CA ASP A 155 10.03 -3.28 -9.83
C ASP A 155 9.12 -3.73 -8.69
N LEU A 156 8.21 -2.87 -8.23
CA LEU A 156 7.20 -3.20 -7.22
C LEU A 156 6.31 -4.37 -7.64
N LEU A 157 5.78 -4.33 -8.87
CA LEU A 157 4.92 -5.40 -9.39
C LEU A 157 5.66 -6.72 -9.54
N ASN A 158 6.88 -6.69 -10.05
CA ASN A 158 7.71 -7.89 -10.22
C ASN A 158 8.07 -8.52 -8.87
N ASP A 159 8.48 -7.72 -7.89
CA ASP A 159 8.79 -8.20 -6.55
C ASP A 159 7.53 -8.72 -5.84
N ALA A 160 6.42 -8.02 -5.94
CA ALA A 160 5.14 -8.46 -5.39
C ALA A 160 4.66 -9.78 -6.02
N ALA A 161 4.91 -10.02 -7.32
CA ALA A 161 4.60 -11.28 -8.00
C ALA A 161 5.37 -12.45 -7.40
N VAL A 162 6.66 -12.25 -7.11
CA VAL A 162 7.49 -13.26 -6.43
C VAL A 162 6.96 -13.54 -5.03
N LYS A 163 6.62 -12.50 -4.26
CA LYS A 163 6.08 -12.62 -2.88
C LYS A 163 4.70 -13.29 -2.85
N ALA A 164 3.89 -13.05 -3.87
CA ALA A 164 2.61 -13.72 -4.06
C ALA A 164 2.74 -15.19 -4.48
N GLY A 165 3.96 -15.66 -4.75
CA GLY A 165 4.22 -17.05 -5.18
C GLY A 165 3.73 -17.36 -6.59
N LEU A 166 3.62 -16.37 -7.47
CA LEU A 166 3.28 -16.59 -8.87
C LEU A 166 4.38 -17.41 -9.58
N GLY A 167 3.97 -18.28 -10.48
CA GLY A 167 4.89 -19.03 -11.32
C GLY A 167 5.57 -18.15 -12.37
N VAL A 168 6.58 -18.71 -13.04
CA VAL A 168 7.42 -17.96 -14.00
C VAL A 168 6.59 -17.40 -15.16
N ASP A 169 5.64 -18.17 -15.67
CA ASP A 169 4.81 -17.74 -16.81
C ASP A 169 3.94 -16.51 -16.43
N ALA A 170 3.36 -16.50 -15.22
CA ALA A 170 2.59 -15.36 -14.72
C ALA A 170 3.48 -14.14 -14.44
N GLN A 171 4.69 -14.35 -13.92
CA GLN A 171 5.68 -13.28 -13.72
C GLN A 171 6.11 -12.67 -15.06
N ASP A 172 6.37 -13.47 -16.09
CA ASP A 172 6.74 -13.00 -17.43
C ASP A 172 5.60 -12.21 -18.09
N HIS A 173 4.35 -12.65 -17.95
CA HIS A 173 3.17 -11.93 -18.40
C HIS A 173 3.02 -10.59 -17.71
N LEU A 174 3.19 -10.57 -16.38
CA LEU A 174 3.10 -9.34 -15.60
C LEU A 174 4.23 -8.38 -15.99
N ALA A 175 5.47 -8.85 -16.09
CA ALA A 175 6.63 -8.04 -16.49
C ALA A 175 6.44 -7.41 -17.88
N SER A 176 5.87 -8.16 -18.84
CA SER A 176 5.59 -7.65 -20.18
C SER A 176 4.51 -6.55 -20.21
N SER A 177 3.62 -6.52 -19.20
CA SER A 177 2.51 -5.58 -19.10
C SER A 177 2.76 -4.47 -18.07
N ALA A 178 3.78 -4.62 -17.22
CA ALA A 178 4.03 -3.75 -16.09
C ALA A 178 4.22 -2.29 -16.48
N GLY A 179 4.92 -2.04 -17.60
CA GLY A 179 5.10 -0.70 -18.13
C GLY A 179 3.79 -0.02 -18.58
N ASP A 180 2.88 -0.76 -19.18
CA ASP A 180 1.57 -0.24 -19.57
C ASP A 180 0.67 -0.01 -18.34
N ILE A 181 0.70 -0.92 -17.38
CA ILE A 181 -0.02 -0.79 -16.11
C ILE A 181 0.50 0.43 -15.35
N ALA A 182 1.82 0.56 -15.20
CA ALA A 182 2.46 1.69 -14.54
C ALA A 182 2.06 3.03 -15.16
N ARG A 183 2.10 3.11 -16.49
CA ARG A 183 1.73 4.32 -17.21
C ARG A 183 0.27 4.72 -16.98
N VAL A 184 -0.66 3.76 -17.00
CA VAL A 184 -2.08 4.02 -16.74
C VAL A 184 -2.30 4.50 -15.32
N MET A 185 -1.63 3.88 -14.34
CA MET A 185 -1.76 4.25 -12.93
C MET A 185 -1.18 5.63 -12.62
N LEU A 186 0.02 5.91 -13.14
CA LEU A 186 0.68 7.21 -12.92
C LEU A 186 -0.08 8.35 -13.57
N SER A 187 -0.64 8.14 -14.78
CA SER A 187 -1.48 9.16 -15.41
C SER A 187 -2.75 9.48 -14.64
N GLY A 188 -3.27 8.52 -13.87
CA GLY A 188 -4.39 8.75 -12.96
C GLY A 188 -4.01 9.55 -11.70
N LEU A 189 -2.77 9.43 -11.23
CA LEU A 189 -2.26 10.22 -10.10
C LEU A 189 -1.98 11.67 -10.52
N ASP A 190 -1.36 11.90 -11.68
CA ASP A 190 -1.09 13.24 -12.21
C ASP A 190 -2.38 14.06 -12.42
N ALA A 191 -3.50 13.40 -12.76
CA ALA A 191 -4.79 14.05 -12.94
C ALA A 191 -5.44 14.52 -11.62
N LEU A 192 -4.91 14.14 -10.46
CA LEU A 192 -5.41 14.57 -9.15
C LEU A 192 -4.65 15.81 -8.63
N ASP A 193 -3.54 16.18 -9.25
CA ASP A 193 -2.72 17.35 -8.89
C ASP A 193 -3.11 18.63 -9.66
N GLU A 194 -4.10 18.56 -10.58
CA GLU A 194 -4.67 19.72 -11.31
C GLU A 194 -6.01 20.21 -10.71
#